data_0b9fc63e05abc1b83ff86931207f2113
#
_entry.id   0b9fc63e05abc1b83ff86931207f2113
#
_cell.length_a   1.000
_cell.length_b   1.000
_cell.length_c   1.000
_cell.angle_alpha   90.00
_cell.angle_beta   90.00
_cell.angle_gamma   90.00
#
_symmetry.space_group_name_H-M   'P 1'
#
loop_
_entity.id
_entity.type
_entity.pdbx_description
1 polymer ?
#
loop_
_entity_poly.entity_id
_entity_poly.type
_entity_poly.pdbx_seq_one_letter_code
_entity_poly.pdbx_strand_id
1 'polypeptide(L)'
;KTLPPNQIKQFFLDKKQQVIKSIESDLVVQQQAEADPLDNDILRLANLPELQYEQTRTAEAEQLGIRASVLDKLVKAKRKEIAENKHRDDFFEHVEAWHTAVNGHELLNSIEQVINNHIACEPQTRTASALWILYTWAIDAMQIAPIACITAPEKRCGKTQLLTLIGELCYKPLSTSNISSPAMYRAIEEWKPTLLIDEADTFLKENEDLRGVINAGHSRKNAFVVRCDGDDNKPTRFNVYCAKAISGIGHLPETIRDRSVILEFRPKLTSQ
;
A
#
# COMPACT_ATOMS: atom_id res chain seq x y z
N LYS A 1 0.07 -21.50 23.71
CA LYS A 1 -0.77 -22.23 22.72
C LYS A 1 -0.68 -21.46 21.42
N THR A 2 -0.02 -22.01 20.42
CA THR A 2 0.09 -21.46 19.06
C THR A 2 -1.29 -21.49 18.41
N LEU A 3 -1.75 -20.35 17.93
CA LEU A 3 -2.99 -20.26 17.15
C LEU A 3 -2.80 -20.95 15.78
N PRO A 4 -3.80 -21.65 15.26
CA PRO A 4 -3.73 -22.24 13.92
C PRO A 4 -3.63 -21.14 12.85
N PRO A 5 -3.04 -21.41 11.66
CA PRO A 5 -2.75 -20.41 10.63
C PRO A 5 -3.95 -19.55 10.22
N ASN A 6 -5.14 -20.13 10.14
CA ASN A 6 -6.37 -19.40 9.80
C ASN A 6 -6.81 -18.41 10.89
N GLN A 7 -6.56 -18.72 12.17
CA GLN A 7 -6.84 -17.81 13.29
C GLN A 7 -5.77 -16.72 13.40
N ILE A 8 -4.55 -16.97 12.95
CA ILE A 8 -3.50 -15.98 12.85
C ILE A 8 -3.87 -14.96 11.77
N LYS A 9 -4.30 -15.40 10.59
CA LYS A 9 -4.77 -14.53 9.51
C LYS A 9 -5.95 -13.67 9.99
N GLN A 10 -6.94 -14.25 10.66
CA GLN A 10 -8.07 -13.54 11.22
C GLN A 10 -7.65 -12.55 12.32
N PHE A 11 -6.77 -12.94 13.25
CA PHE A 11 -6.24 -12.06 14.28
C PHE A 11 -5.50 -10.85 13.69
N PHE A 12 -4.77 -11.05 12.58
CA PHE A 12 -4.10 -9.95 11.90
C PHE A 12 -5.06 -9.09 11.07
N LEU A 13 -6.05 -9.66 10.43
CA LEU A 13 -7.15 -8.91 9.82
C LEU A 13 -7.83 -8.03 10.88
N ASP A 14 -8.13 -8.59 12.03
CA ASP A 14 -8.75 -7.90 13.15
C ASP A 14 -7.84 -6.79 13.72
N LYS A 15 -6.53 -7.03 13.85
CA LYS A 15 -5.55 -6.03 14.32
C LYS A 15 -5.21 -4.97 13.25
N LYS A 16 -5.20 -5.34 11.99
CA LYS A 16 -5.03 -4.47 10.82
C LYS A 16 -6.08 -3.36 10.79
N GLN A 17 -7.34 -3.71 11.02
CA GLN A 17 -8.47 -2.78 11.09
C GLN A 17 -8.34 -1.75 12.23
N GLN A 18 -7.66 -2.11 13.32
CA GLN A 18 -7.51 -1.22 14.48
C GLN A 18 -6.57 -0.01 14.24
N VAL A 19 -5.46 -0.21 13.51
CA VAL A 19 -4.47 0.86 13.22
C VAL A 19 -5.03 1.91 12.27
N ILE A 20 -5.81 1.47 11.27
CA ILE A 20 -6.40 2.38 10.28
C ILE A 20 -7.34 3.37 10.95
N LYS A 21 -8.19 2.92 11.86
CA LYS A 21 -9.21 3.79 12.49
C LYS A 21 -8.63 4.87 13.41
N SER A 22 -7.50 4.60 14.06
CA SER A 22 -6.81 5.62 14.87
C SER A 22 -6.20 6.72 14.00
N ILE A 23 -5.67 6.35 12.82
CA ILE A 23 -5.07 7.28 11.85
C ILE A 23 -6.16 8.02 11.06
N GLU A 24 -7.22 7.32 10.66
CA GLU A 24 -8.35 7.92 9.94
C GLU A 24 -9.18 8.87 10.81
N SER A 25 -9.34 8.61 12.12
CA SER A 25 -10.04 9.55 13.01
C SER A 25 -9.32 10.89 13.11
N ASP A 26 -7.98 10.88 13.13
CA ASP A 26 -7.19 12.10 13.17
C ASP A 26 -7.12 12.80 11.79
N LEU A 27 -7.13 12.02 10.68
CA LEU A 27 -7.18 12.54 9.31
C LEU A 27 -8.59 13.02 8.91
N VAL A 28 -9.65 12.32 9.33
CA VAL A 28 -11.04 12.72 9.07
C VAL A 28 -11.38 14.02 9.81
N VAL A 29 -10.87 14.23 11.02
CA VAL A 29 -11.01 15.51 11.73
C VAL A 29 -10.28 16.64 11.01
N GLN A 30 -9.13 16.38 10.37
CA GLN A 30 -8.43 17.37 9.56
C GLN A 30 -9.05 17.57 8.17
N GLN A 31 -9.56 16.52 7.52
CA GLN A 31 -10.20 16.62 6.20
C GLN A 31 -11.64 17.17 6.26
N GLN A 32 -12.37 16.93 7.35
CA GLN A 32 -13.69 17.56 7.56
C GLN A 32 -13.61 19.05 7.81
N ALA A 33 -12.45 19.59 8.18
CA ALA A 33 -12.22 21.02 8.31
C ALA A 33 -11.96 21.74 6.97
N GLU A 34 -11.69 20.99 5.88
CA GLU A 34 -11.36 21.52 4.54
C GLU A 34 -12.29 21.05 3.41
N ALA A 35 -13.24 20.13 3.68
CA ALA A 35 -14.15 19.65 2.64
C ALA A 35 -15.21 20.72 2.33
N ASP A 36 -15.29 21.13 1.05
CA ASP A 36 -16.33 22.00 0.54
C ASP A 36 -17.71 21.35 0.84
N PRO A 37 -18.66 22.07 1.51
CA PRO A 37 -20.00 21.57 1.75
C PRO A 37 -20.68 21.01 0.49
N LEU A 38 -20.39 21.58 -0.66
CA LEU A 38 -20.90 21.15 -1.96
C LEU A 38 -20.41 19.74 -2.34
N ASP A 39 -19.15 19.42 -2.08
CA ASP A 39 -18.60 18.08 -2.37
C ASP A 39 -19.26 16.96 -1.54
N ASN A 40 -19.62 17.27 -0.28
CA ASN A 40 -20.34 16.35 0.59
C ASN A 40 -21.76 16.07 0.08
N ASP A 41 -22.45 17.11 -0.39
CA ASP A 41 -23.80 16.94 -0.97
C ASP A 41 -23.75 16.15 -2.29
N ILE A 42 -22.79 16.40 -3.15
CA ILE A 42 -22.59 15.63 -4.39
C ILE A 42 -22.26 14.18 -4.08
N LEU A 43 -21.45 13.88 -3.07
CA LEU A 43 -21.14 12.52 -2.63
C LEU A 43 -22.38 11.81 -2.09
N ARG A 44 -23.20 12.49 -1.26
CA ARG A 44 -24.48 11.99 -0.75
C ARG A 44 -25.42 11.62 -1.91
N LEU A 45 -25.58 12.52 -2.86
CA LEU A 45 -26.45 12.34 -4.03
C LEU A 45 -25.94 11.24 -4.98
N ALA A 46 -24.63 11.10 -5.13
CA ALA A 46 -24.02 10.05 -5.94
C ALA A 46 -24.27 8.63 -5.37
N ASN A 47 -24.39 8.51 -4.06
CA ASN A 47 -24.68 7.24 -3.38
C ASN A 47 -26.19 6.88 -3.37
N LEU A 48 -27.09 7.77 -3.79
CA LEU A 48 -28.51 7.45 -3.89
C LEU A 48 -28.78 6.48 -5.05
N PRO A 49 -29.74 5.54 -4.88
CA PRO A 49 -30.30 4.78 -6.00
C PRO A 49 -30.78 5.71 -7.12
N GLU A 50 -30.62 5.31 -8.36
CA GLU A 50 -30.91 6.16 -9.54
C GLU A 50 -32.33 6.73 -9.53
N LEU A 51 -33.31 5.90 -9.15
CA LEU A 51 -34.70 6.32 -9.06
C LEU A 51 -34.94 7.39 -7.98
N GLN A 52 -34.25 7.27 -6.82
CA GLN A 52 -34.36 8.25 -5.75
C GLN A 52 -33.69 9.56 -6.12
N TYR A 53 -32.55 9.49 -6.80
CA TYR A 53 -31.88 10.67 -7.34
C TYR A 53 -32.78 11.43 -8.30
N GLU A 54 -33.39 10.75 -9.28
CA GLU A 54 -34.30 11.35 -10.25
C GLU A 54 -35.50 12.06 -9.58
N GLN A 55 -36.02 11.52 -8.49
CA GLN A 55 -37.13 12.13 -7.75
C GLN A 55 -36.73 13.39 -6.97
N THR A 56 -35.49 13.47 -6.51
CA THR A 56 -35.04 14.55 -5.63
C THR A 56 -34.20 15.60 -6.36
N ARG A 57 -33.64 15.31 -7.53
CA ARG A 57 -32.64 16.12 -8.23
C ARG A 57 -33.02 17.57 -8.44
N THR A 58 -34.31 17.87 -8.72
CA THR A 58 -34.77 19.23 -8.99
C THR A 58 -34.76 20.07 -7.74
N ALA A 59 -35.29 19.52 -6.63
CA ALA A 59 -35.31 20.18 -5.32
C ALA A 59 -33.88 20.38 -4.77
N GLU A 60 -33.03 19.37 -4.91
CA GLU A 60 -31.60 19.44 -4.49
C GLU A 60 -30.84 20.47 -5.33
N ALA A 61 -31.07 20.57 -6.64
CA ALA A 61 -30.45 21.57 -7.50
C ALA A 61 -30.87 23.01 -7.11
N GLU A 62 -32.15 23.22 -6.78
CA GLU A 62 -32.66 24.50 -6.27
C GLU A 62 -32.03 24.86 -4.94
N GLN A 63 -31.92 23.90 -4.02
CA GLN A 63 -31.32 24.10 -2.69
C GLN A 63 -29.82 24.44 -2.80
N LEU A 64 -29.10 23.83 -3.75
CA LEU A 64 -27.70 24.10 -4.02
C LEU A 64 -27.46 25.36 -4.92
N GLY A 65 -28.54 25.99 -5.40
CA GLY A 65 -28.45 27.18 -6.26
C GLY A 65 -27.85 26.91 -7.64
N ILE A 66 -27.89 25.68 -8.13
CA ILE A 66 -27.34 25.29 -9.42
C ILE A 66 -28.43 24.73 -10.35
N ARG A 67 -28.14 24.67 -11.65
CA ARG A 67 -29.06 24.04 -12.61
C ARG A 67 -29.03 22.52 -12.48
N ALA A 68 -30.20 21.85 -12.57
CA ALA A 68 -30.29 20.40 -12.51
C ALA A 68 -29.35 19.69 -13.50
N SER A 69 -29.16 20.24 -14.71
CA SER A 69 -28.22 19.68 -15.70
C SER A 69 -26.74 19.78 -15.28
N VAL A 70 -26.39 20.71 -14.42
CA VAL A 70 -25.04 20.83 -13.84
C VAL A 70 -24.88 19.81 -12.72
N LEU A 71 -25.90 19.70 -11.84
CA LEU A 71 -25.93 18.69 -10.78
C LEU A 71 -25.81 17.28 -11.38
N ASP A 72 -26.56 16.97 -12.46
CA ASP A 72 -26.49 15.68 -13.15
C ASP A 72 -25.07 15.34 -13.61
N LYS A 73 -24.34 16.32 -14.16
CA LYS A 73 -22.95 16.14 -14.60
C LYS A 73 -22.02 15.85 -13.41
N LEU A 74 -22.16 16.59 -12.31
CA LEU A 74 -21.33 16.43 -11.12
C LEU A 74 -21.59 15.07 -10.45
N VAL A 75 -22.85 14.71 -10.28
CA VAL A 75 -23.25 13.40 -9.71
C VAL A 75 -22.78 12.25 -10.59
N LYS A 76 -22.93 12.36 -11.93
CA LYS A 76 -22.44 11.35 -12.87
C LYS A 76 -20.92 11.21 -12.84
N ALA A 77 -20.19 12.33 -12.75
CA ALA A 77 -18.75 12.32 -12.62
C ALA A 77 -18.31 11.64 -11.29
N LYS A 78 -19.01 11.97 -10.18
CA LYS A 78 -18.74 11.38 -8.86
C LYS A 78 -19.08 9.88 -8.82
N ARG A 79 -20.19 9.46 -9.42
CA ARG A 79 -20.53 8.02 -9.57
C ARG A 79 -19.47 7.26 -10.36
N LYS A 80 -18.94 7.87 -11.44
CA LYS A 80 -17.85 7.29 -12.22
C LYS A 80 -16.59 7.15 -11.38
N GLU A 81 -16.21 8.18 -10.62
CA GLU A 81 -15.09 8.16 -9.68
C GLU A 81 -15.25 7.06 -8.61
N ILE A 82 -16.46 6.95 -8.00
CA ILE A 82 -16.77 5.90 -7.02
C ILE A 82 -16.66 4.51 -7.67
N ALA A 83 -17.17 4.32 -8.88
CA ALA A 83 -17.10 3.05 -9.60
C ALA A 83 -15.65 2.69 -9.97
N GLU A 84 -14.86 3.66 -10.43
CA GLU A 84 -13.44 3.46 -10.72
C GLU A 84 -12.64 3.13 -9.45
N ASN A 85 -12.91 3.80 -8.34
CA ASN A 85 -12.28 3.50 -7.05
C ASN A 85 -12.69 2.11 -6.55
N LYS A 86 -13.94 1.69 -6.73
CA LYS A 86 -14.40 0.35 -6.38
C LYS A 86 -13.71 -0.73 -7.21
N HIS A 87 -13.53 -0.52 -8.52
CA HIS A 87 -12.74 -1.42 -9.39
C HIS A 87 -11.26 -1.47 -9.01
N ARG A 88 -10.70 -0.38 -8.51
CA ARG A 88 -9.32 -0.33 -8.01
C ARG A 88 -9.13 -1.15 -6.73
N ASP A 89 -10.13 -1.17 -5.86
CA ASP A 89 -10.08 -1.91 -4.60
C ASP A 89 -10.42 -3.41 -4.78
N ASP A 90 -11.08 -3.81 -5.87
CA ASP A 90 -11.43 -5.23 -6.14
C ASP A 90 -10.21 -6.15 -6.34
N PHE A 91 -9.01 -5.60 -6.63
CA PHE A 91 -7.78 -6.39 -6.77
C PHE A 91 -7.20 -6.83 -5.41
N PHE A 92 -7.47 -6.07 -4.35
CA PHE A 92 -7.00 -6.37 -3.00
C PHE A 92 -8.15 -6.75 -2.08
N GLU A 93 -7.87 -7.60 -1.10
CA GLU A 93 -8.84 -7.93 -0.06
C GLU A 93 -9.28 -6.64 0.67
N HIS A 94 -10.59 -6.37 0.69
CA HIS A 94 -11.13 -5.22 1.41
C HIS A 94 -10.97 -5.42 2.91
N VAL A 95 -10.30 -4.49 3.56
CA VAL A 95 -10.04 -4.53 4.99
C VAL A 95 -10.90 -3.50 5.68
N GLU A 96 -11.87 -3.96 6.47
CA GLU A 96 -12.67 -3.07 7.31
C GLU A 96 -11.86 -2.57 8.52
N ALA A 97 -12.03 -1.29 8.86
CA ALA A 97 -11.35 -0.72 10.01
C ALA A 97 -11.84 -1.33 11.32
N TRP A 98 -10.92 -1.67 12.23
CA TRP A 98 -11.28 -2.20 13.54
C TRP A 98 -12.03 -1.15 14.38
N HIS A 99 -13.06 -1.58 15.11
CA HIS A 99 -14.01 -0.68 15.81
C HIS A 99 -13.53 -0.12 17.14
N THR A 100 -12.35 -0.54 17.64
CA THR A 100 -11.78 -0.05 18.91
C THR A 100 -10.33 0.37 18.75
N ALA A 101 -9.88 1.32 19.60
CA ALA A 101 -8.49 1.77 19.60
C ALA A 101 -7.51 0.63 19.89
N VAL A 102 -6.37 0.61 19.20
CA VAL A 102 -5.33 -0.42 19.32
C VAL A 102 -4.15 0.12 20.10
N ASN A 103 -3.65 -0.67 21.04
CA ASN A 103 -2.36 -0.43 21.65
C ASN A 103 -1.24 -0.78 20.66
N GLY A 104 -0.53 0.22 20.14
CA GLY A 104 0.55 0.02 19.16
C GLY A 104 1.71 -0.86 19.67
N HIS A 105 2.02 -0.80 20.96
CA HIS A 105 3.05 -1.66 21.56
C HIS A 105 2.64 -3.15 21.55
N GLU A 106 1.40 -3.45 21.93
CA GLU A 106 0.88 -4.82 21.88
C GLU A 106 0.81 -5.36 20.46
N LEU A 107 0.44 -4.51 19.50
CA LEU A 107 0.42 -4.87 18.08
C LEU A 107 1.82 -5.18 17.57
N LEU A 108 2.80 -4.32 17.86
CA LEU A 108 4.20 -4.55 17.49
C LEU A 108 4.71 -5.89 18.06
N ASN A 109 4.51 -6.14 19.35
CA ASN A 109 4.91 -7.39 20.00
C ASN A 109 4.22 -8.61 19.36
N SER A 110 2.96 -8.48 18.96
CA SER A 110 2.23 -9.55 18.29
C SER A 110 2.81 -9.87 16.92
N ILE A 111 3.19 -8.86 16.13
CA ILE A 111 3.85 -9.04 14.82
C ILE A 111 5.23 -9.67 15.03
N GLU A 112 6.03 -9.17 15.98
CA GLU A 112 7.33 -9.76 16.31
C GLU A 112 7.21 -11.23 16.70
N GLN A 113 6.20 -11.60 17.49
CA GLN A 113 5.96 -12.98 17.89
C GLN A 113 5.62 -13.87 16.69
N VAL A 114 4.82 -13.39 15.75
CA VAL A 114 4.53 -14.13 14.52
C VAL A 114 5.80 -14.34 13.71
N ILE A 115 6.60 -13.29 13.49
CA ILE A 115 7.87 -13.42 12.79
C ILE A 115 8.77 -14.45 13.50
N ASN A 116 8.90 -14.35 14.82
CA ASN A 116 9.73 -15.27 15.63
C ASN A 116 9.29 -16.73 15.53
N ASN A 117 7.98 -16.98 15.41
CA ASN A 117 7.44 -18.33 15.33
C ASN A 117 7.68 -19.01 13.97
N HIS A 118 7.89 -18.21 12.90
CA HIS A 118 7.98 -18.73 11.54
C HIS A 118 9.35 -18.51 10.89
N ILE A 119 10.12 -17.52 11.38
CA ILE A 119 11.35 -17.06 10.75
C ILE A 119 12.49 -17.07 11.76
N ALA A 120 13.54 -17.85 11.50
CA ALA A 120 14.77 -17.79 12.26
C ALA A 120 15.59 -16.59 11.80
N CYS A 121 15.59 -15.51 12.58
CA CYS A 121 16.37 -14.29 12.32
C CYS A 121 16.82 -13.62 13.61
N GLU A 122 17.78 -12.73 13.51
CA GLU A 122 18.26 -11.93 14.64
C GLU A 122 17.13 -11.01 15.19
N PRO A 123 17.14 -10.71 16.51
CA PRO A 123 16.12 -9.86 17.14
C PRO A 123 15.96 -8.51 16.43
N GLN A 124 17.06 -7.88 16.01
CA GLN A 124 17.04 -6.59 15.33
C GLN A 124 16.33 -6.67 13.96
N THR A 125 16.59 -7.74 13.20
CA THR A 125 15.92 -8.00 11.90
C THR A 125 14.43 -8.22 12.13
N ARG A 126 14.03 -8.93 13.18
CA ARG A 126 12.64 -9.15 13.55
C ARG A 126 11.91 -7.85 13.89
N THR A 127 12.48 -7.05 14.79
CA THR A 127 11.89 -5.75 15.19
C THR A 127 11.81 -4.80 13.98
N ALA A 128 12.86 -4.70 13.18
CA ALA A 128 12.86 -3.86 11.98
C ALA A 128 11.80 -4.31 10.97
N SER A 129 11.62 -5.62 10.78
CA SER A 129 10.58 -6.18 9.91
C SER A 129 9.17 -5.84 10.42
N ALA A 130 8.94 -5.99 11.73
CA ALA A 130 7.65 -5.69 12.35
C ALA A 130 7.31 -4.19 12.25
N LEU A 131 8.26 -3.31 12.52
CA LEU A 131 8.09 -1.86 12.34
C LEU A 131 7.84 -1.49 10.89
N TRP A 132 8.53 -2.13 9.95
CA TRP A 132 8.33 -1.88 8.53
C TRP A 132 6.94 -2.34 8.05
N ILE A 133 6.43 -3.47 8.56
CA ILE A 133 5.06 -3.91 8.29
C ILE A 133 4.05 -2.86 8.78
N LEU A 134 4.17 -2.38 10.02
CA LEU A 134 3.31 -1.31 10.55
C LEU A 134 3.42 -0.02 9.73
N TYR A 135 4.63 0.33 9.29
CA TYR A 135 4.86 1.47 8.43
C TYR A 135 4.01 1.39 7.14
N THR A 136 3.83 0.22 6.51
CA THR A 136 3.05 0.08 5.27
C THR A 136 1.60 0.53 5.44
N TRP A 137 1.04 0.37 6.64
CA TRP A 137 -0.32 0.80 7.00
C TRP A 137 -0.45 2.29 7.23
N ALA A 138 0.66 2.95 7.56
CA ALA A 138 0.74 4.38 7.80
C ALA A 138 1.37 5.14 6.62
N ILE A 139 1.56 4.49 5.46
CA ILE A 139 2.33 5.05 4.34
C ILE A 139 1.77 6.38 3.85
N ASP A 140 0.45 6.57 3.91
CA ASP A 140 -0.18 7.80 3.44
C ASP A 140 0.17 9.02 4.29
N ALA A 141 0.53 8.82 5.56
CA ALA A 141 1.03 9.88 6.45
C ALA A 141 2.55 10.11 6.32
N MET A 142 3.29 9.25 5.60
CA MET A 142 4.74 9.29 5.55
C MET A 142 5.27 10.07 4.35
N GLN A 143 6.42 10.73 4.52
CA GLN A 143 7.11 11.48 3.46
C GLN A 143 8.21 10.66 2.78
N ILE A 144 8.77 9.69 3.47
CA ILE A 144 9.85 8.83 2.99
C ILE A 144 9.35 7.38 3.01
N ALA A 145 9.62 6.65 1.94
CA ALA A 145 9.31 5.24 1.80
C ALA A 145 10.62 4.41 1.81
N PRO A 146 11.12 4.01 3.00
CA PRO A 146 12.31 3.15 3.09
C PRO A 146 12.00 1.77 2.50
N ILE A 147 12.92 1.25 1.71
CA ILE A 147 12.80 -0.07 1.11
C ILE A 147 13.18 -1.12 2.17
N ALA A 148 12.36 -2.16 2.38
CA ALA A 148 12.81 -3.33 3.14
C ALA A 148 13.69 -4.19 2.24
N CYS A 149 14.99 -4.21 2.49
CA CYS A 149 15.96 -4.97 1.71
C CYS A 149 16.31 -6.27 2.45
N ILE A 150 15.70 -7.38 2.04
CA ILE A 150 15.93 -8.70 2.59
C ILE A 150 17.10 -9.35 1.86
N THR A 151 18.22 -9.50 2.53
CA THR A 151 19.46 -10.01 1.93
C THR A 151 20.05 -11.15 2.73
N ALA A 152 20.76 -12.04 2.05
CA ALA A 152 21.60 -13.06 2.65
C ALA A 152 22.79 -13.38 1.72
N PRO A 153 23.90 -13.88 2.27
CA PRO A 153 25.05 -14.26 1.46
C PRO A 153 24.77 -15.43 0.55
N GLU A 154 23.81 -16.30 0.91
CA GLU A 154 23.53 -17.57 0.24
C GLU A 154 22.05 -17.80 -0.01
N LYS A 155 21.75 -18.83 -0.85
CA LYS A 155 20.40 -19.37 -1.04
C LYS A 155 19.91 -20.10 0.22
N ARG A 156 18.58 -20.27 0.34
CA ARG A 156 17.92 -21.06 1.40
C ARG A 156 18.09 -20.51 2.84
N CYS A 157 18.33 -19.22 3.00
CA CYS A 157 18.43 -18.55 4.31
C CYS A 157 17.09 -18.01 4.85
N GLY A 158 15.94 -18.32 4.23
CA GLY A 158 14.63 -17.86 4.70
C GLY A 158 14.15 -16.51 4.12
N LYS A 159 14.84 -15.89 3.17
CA LYS A 159 14.48 -14.61 2.57
C LYS A 159 13.07 -14.59 1.98
N THR A 160 12.76 -15.55 1.11
CA THR A 160 11.43 -15.68 0.49
C THR A 160 10.35 -15.95 1.53
N GLN A 161 10.66 -16.69 2.61
CA GLN A 161 9.72 -16.92 3.70
C GLN A 161 9.37 -15.63 4.43
N LEU A 162 10.37 -14.78 4.75
CA LEU A 162 10.10 -13.46 5.34
C LEU A 162 9.33 -12.57 4.36
N LEU A 163 9.70 -12.53 3.08
CA LEU A 163 8.98 -11.73 2.08
C LEU A 163 7.51 -12.15 1.96
N THR A 164 7.24 -13.46 1.97
CA THR A 164 5.88 -14.01 1.97
C THR A 164 5.12 -13.59 3.23
N LEU A 165 5.75 -13.72 4.42
CA LEU A 165 5.14 -13.32 5.68
C LEU A 165 4.84 -11.80 5.72
N ILE A 166 5.74 -10.98 5.20
CA ILE A 166 5.50 -9.55 5.01
C ILE A 166 4.28 -9.34 4.12
N GLY A 167 4.14 -10.09 3.03
CA GLY A 167 3.00 -10.02 2.12
C GLY A 167 1.66 -10.35 2.81
N GLU A 168 1.65 -11.30 3.75
CA GLU A 168 0.44 -11.62 4.51
C GLU A 168 0.04 -10.53 5.53
N LEU A 169 0.97 -9.66 5.92
CA LEU A 169 0.79 -8.70 7.00
C LEU A 169 0.80 -7.24 6.57
N CYS A 170 1.32 -6.90 5.40
CA CYS A 170 1.43 -5.53 4.92
C CYS A 170 0.14 -5.03 4.26
N TYR A 171 0.07 -3.73 4.03
CA TYR A 171 -1.05 -3.08 3.35
C TYR A 171 -0.99 -3.31 1.83
N LYS A 172 -2.08 -3.76 1.20
CA LYS A 172 -2.22 -3.96 -0.25
C LYS A 172 -1.02 -4.67 -0.90
N PRO A 173 -0.70 -5.93 -0.52
CA PRO A 173 0.46 -6.63 -1.03
C PRO A 173 0.36 -6.94 -2.52
N LEU A 174 1.34 -6.52 -3.31
CA LEU A 174 1.52 -6.89 -4.71
C LEU A 174 2.83 -7.66 -4.87
N SER A 175 2.75 -8.99 -4.83
CA SER A 175 3.91 -9.86 -5.01
C SER A 175 4.22 -10.08 -6.48
N THR A 176 5.47 -9.92 -6.85
CA THR A 176 5.95 -10.16 -8.21
C THR A 176 7.39 -10.66 -8.22
N SER A 177 7.67 -11.61 -9.09
CA SER A 177 9.03 -12.09 -9.40
C SER A 177 9.53 -11.59 -10.75
N ASN A 178 8.61 -11.12 -11.61
CA ASN A 178 8.93 -10.56 -12.90
C ASN A 178 7.86 -9.54 -13.32
N ILE A 179 8.24 -8.27 -13.34
CA ILE A 179 7.36 -7.18 -13.75
C ILE A 179 8.10 -6.25 -14.70
N SER A 180 7.49 -5.86 -15.80
CA SER A 180 8.06 -4.85 -16.69
C SER A 180 7.97 -3.46 -16.09
N SER A 181 8.88 -2.56 -16.45
CA SER A 181 8.87 -1.18 -15.98
C SER A 181 7.53 -0.46 -16.26
N PRO A 182 6.91 -0.58 -17.46
CA PRO A 182 5.59 -0.02 -17.73
C PRO A 182 4.48 -0.58 -16.84
N ALA A 183 4.49 -1.88 -16.57
CA ALA A 183 3.50 -2.48 -15.67
C ALA A 183 3.70 -2.01 -14.22
N MET A 184 4.96 -1.86 -13.78
CA MET A 184 5.27 -1.43 -12.41
C MET A 184 4.76 -0.02 -12.11
N TYR A 185 5.12 0.99 -12.91
CA TYR A 185 4.71 2.36 -12.59
C TYR A 185 3.20 2.58 -12.76
N ARG A 186 2.53 1.87 -13.69
CA ARG A 186 1.08 1.91 -13.81
C ARG A 186 0.38 1.23 -12.64
N ALA A 187 0.86 0.06 -12.21
CA ALA A 187 0.34 -0.63 -11.05
C ALA A 187 0.50 0.19 -9.77
N ILE A 188 1.64 0.88 -9.60
CA ILE A 188 1.85 1.76 -8.44
C ILE A 188 0.90 2.96 -8.48
N GLU A 189 0.76 3.63 -9.63
CA GLU A 189 -0.17 4.76 -9.81
C GLU A 189 -1.61 4.36 -9.51
N GLU A 190 -2.04 3.23 -10.08
CA GLU A 190 -3.43 2.77 -10.04
C GLU A 190 -3.82 2.23 -8.67
N TRP A 191 -2.95 1.37 -8.09
CA TRP A 191 -3.33 0.56 -6.93
C TRP A 191 -2.69 1.02 -5.63
N LYS A 192 -1.62 1.80 -5.68
CA LYS A 192 -0.81 2.23 -4.52
C LYS A 192 -0.46 1.04 -3.60
N PRO A 193 0.14 -0.03 -4.14
CA PRO A 193 0.36 -1.27 -3.40
C PRO A 193 1.59 -1.17 -2.50
N THR A 194 1.75 -2.16 -1.61
CA THR A 194 3.05 -2.55 -1.09
C THR A 194 3.68 -3.52 -2.08
N LEU A 195 4.70 -3.08 -2.81
CA LEU A 195 5.36 -3.88 -3.84
C LEU A 195 6.36 -4.85 -3.21
N LEU A 196 6.18 -6.14 -3.47
CA LEU A 196 7.02 -7.22 -2.96
C LEU A 196 7.73 -7.89 -4.12
N ILE A 197 9.07 -7.77 -4.17
CA ILE A 197 9.88 -8.26 -5.28
C ILE A 197 10.83 -9.33 -4.78
N ASP A 198 10.66 -10.56 -5.25
CA ASP A 198 11.62 -11.64 -4.99
C ASP A 198 12.67 -11.73 -6.11
N GLU A 199 13.83 -12.30 -5.80
CA GLU A 199 14.97 -12.47 -6.72
C GLU A 199 15.42 -11.17 -7.41
N ALA A 200 15.35 -10.04 -6.70
CA ALA A 200 15.66 -8.72 -7.22
C ALA A 200 17.09 -8.58 -7.75
N ASP A 201 18.04 -9.38 -7.25
CA ASP A 201 19.41 -9.41 -7.70
C ASP A 201 19.55 -9.86 -9.16
N THR A 202 18.63 -10.65 -9.67
CA THR A 202 18.64 -11.14 -11.04
C THR A 202 18.20 -10.05 -12.02
N PHE A 203 17.03 -9.44 -11.81
CA PHE A 203 16.47 -8.55 -12.83
C PHE A 203 16.80 -7.06 -12.61
N LEU A 204 17.12 -6.62 -11.38
CA LEU A 204 17.52 -5.24 -11.13
C LEU A 204 18.93 -4.93 -11.65
N LYS A 205 19.82 -5.92 -11.79
CA LYS A 205 21.15 -5.72 -12.38
C LYS A 205 21.07 -5.35 -13.85
N GLU A 206 20.14 -5.96 -14.57
CA GLU A 206 20.02 -5.85 -16.02
C GLU A 206 19.04 -4.76 -16.47
N ASN A 207 18.18 -4.23 -15.56
CA ASN A 207 17.13 -3.30 -15.91
C ASN A 207 17.28 -1.95 -15.18
N GLU A 208 17.92 -1.01 -15.85
CA GLU A 208 18.14 0.36 -15.35
C GLU A 208 16.82 1.11 -15.16
N ASP A 209 15.85 0.89 -16.04
CA ASP A 209 14.57 1.58 -16.02
C ASP A 209 13.73 1.17 -14.78
N LEU A 210 13.72 -0.12 -14.43
CA LEU A 210 13.11 -0.60 -13.19
C LEU A 210 13.80 -0.02 -11.95
N ARG A 211 15.14 0.02 -11.93
CA ARG A 211 15.87 0.68 -10.84
C ARG A 211 15.50 2.14 -10.70
N GLY A 212 15.33 2.83 -11.83
CA GLY A 212 14.88 4.21 -11.88
C GLY A 212 13.53 4.41 -11.20
N VAL A 213 12.55 3.57 -11.51
CA VAL A 213 11.21 3.59 -10.89
C VAL A 213 11.29 3.33 -9.39
N ILE A 214 12.03 2.29 -8.96
CA ILE A 214 12.20 1.94 -7.54
C ILE A 214 12.84 3.08 -6.76
N ASN A 215 13.92 3.67 -7.28
CA ASN A 215 14.62 4.77 -6.64
C ASN A 215 13.81 6.06 -6.57
N ALA A 216 13.06 6.40 -7.63
CA ALA A 216 12.20 7.59 -7.68
C ALA A 216 11.10 7.54 -6.61
N GLY A 217 10.57 6.36 -6.31
CA GLY A 217 9.48 6.17 -5.34
C GLY A 217 9.89 6.24 -3.87
N HIS A 218 11.08 6.73 -3.52
CA HIS A 218 11.54 6.80 -2.13
C HIS A 218 11.03 8.02 -1.37
N SER A 219 10.93 9.18 -2.01
CA SER A 219 10.47 10.42 -1.38
C SER A 219 9.17 10.90 -2.03
N ARG A 220 8.09 11.04 -1.24
CA ARG A 220 6.76 11.44 -1.71
C ARG A 220 6.79 12.69 -2.60
N LYS A 221 7.55 13.70 -2.19
CA LYS A 221 7.64 14.98 -2.91
C LYS A 221 8.11 14.82 -4.36
N ASN A 222 9.00 13.86 -4.63
CA ASN A 222 9.66 13.68 -5.93
C ASN A 222 9.35 12.31 -6.56
N ALA A 223 8.40 11.55 -6.01
CA ALA A 223 8.11 10.19 -6.42
C ALA A 223 7.26 10.15 -7.69
N PHE A 224 7.84 10.55 -8.80
CA PHE A 224 7.18 10.41 -10.10
C PHE A 224 8.18 10.10 -11.20
N VAL A 225 7.68 9.43 -12.22
CA VAL A 225 8.39 9.21 -13.49
C VAL A 225 7.55 9.81 -14.62
N VAL A 226 8.21 10.27 -15.67
CA VAL A 226 7.55 10.75 -16.88
C VAL A 226 7.79 9.73 -17.99
N ARG A 227 6.72 9.30 -18.64
CA ARG A 227 6.76 8.36 -19.77
C ARG A 227 5.80 8.82 -20.85
N CYS A 228 6.11 8.49 -22.10
CA CYS A 228 5.13 8.64 -23.18
C CYS A 228 4.05 7.57 -23.03
N ASP A 229 2.77 7.97 -23.08
CA ASP A 229 1.63 7.08 -22.88
C ASP A 229 0.54 7.37 -23.92
N GLY A 230 -0.25 6.32 -24.23
CA GLY A 230 -1.29 6.37 -25.26
C GLY A 230 -0.76 6.40 -26.70
N ASP A 231 -1.68 6.34 -27.65
CA ASP A 231 -1.38 6.32 -29.10
C ASP A 231 -0.73 7.62 -29.57
N ASP A 232 -1.01 8.73 -28.90
CA ASP A 232 -0.45 10.06 -29.19
C ASP A 232 0.95 10.27 -28.60
N ASN A 233 1.54 9.30 -27.91
CA ASN A 233 2.85 9.40 -27.22
C ASN A 233 2.99 10.65 -26.33
N LYS A 234 1.95 11.03 -25.62
CA LYS A 234 1.97 12.22 -24.76
C LYS A 234 2.80 11.96 -23.50
N PRO A 235 3.66 12.93 -23.11
CA PRO A 235 4.37 12.84 -21.82
C PRO A 235 3.36 12.82 -20.67
N THR A 236 3.30 11.69 -19.95
CA THR A 236 2.41 11.47 -18.81
C THR A 236 3.25 11.26 -17.56
N ARG A 237 2.82 11.87 -16.47
CA ARG A 237 3.46 11.77 -15.17
C ARG A 237 2.77 10.67 -14.36
N PHE A 238 3.55 9.68 -13.90
CA PHE A 238 3.09 8.59 -13.05
C PHE A 238 3.67 8.75 -11.65
N ASN A 239 2.82 8.70 -10.64
CA ASN A 239 3.26 8.65 -9.24
C ASN A 239 3.78 7.24 -8.93
N VAL A 240 4.98 7.16 -8.36
CA VAL A 240 5.63 5.88 -8.03
C VAL A 240 5.94 5.77 -6.53
N TYR A 241 5.26 6.58 -5.69
CA TYR A 241 5.38 6.50 -4.25
C TYR A 241 4.60 5.31 -3.71
N CYS A 242 5.31 4.31 -3.18
CA CYS A 242 4.73 3.16 -2.50
C CYS A 242 5.75 2.50 -1.57
N ALA A 243 5.29 1.68 -0.62
CA ALA A 243 6.16 0.81 0.16
C ALA A 243 6.72 -0.30 -0.74
N LYS A 244 7.99 -0.66 -0.54
CA LYS A 244 8.68 -1.68 -1.34
C LYS A 244 9.49 -2.59 -0.45
N ALA A 245 9.28 -3.91 -0.55
CA ALA A 245 10.17 -4.92 0.01
C ALA A 245 10.81 -5.71 -1.13
N ILE A 246 12.10 -5.85 -1.07
CA ILE A 246 12.88 -6.55 -2.10
C ILE A 246 13.75 -7.62 -1.45
N SER A 247 13.80 -8.78 -2.07
CA SER A 247 14.61 -9.92 -1.63
C SER A 247 15.65 -10.25 -2.70
N GLY A 248 16.88 -10.51 -2.27
CA GLY A 248 17.97 -10.85 -3.19
C GLY A 248 19.14 -11.51 -2.51
N ILE A 249 20.11 -11.99 -3.32
CA ILE A 249 21.33 -12.62 -2.87
C ILE A 249 22.51 -11.64 -3.04
N GLY A 250 23.35 -11.53 -2.02
CA GLY A 250 24.53 -10.69 -2.06
C GLY A 250 24.21 -9.19 -2.02
N HIS A 251 24.94 -8.40 -2.79
CA HIS A 251 24.82 -6.94 -2.76
C HIS A 251 23.89 -6.44 -3.87
N LEU A 252 22.82 -5.78 -3.46
CA LEU A 252 22.00 -4.97 -4.36
C LEU A 252 22.72 -3.65 -4.72
N PRO A 253 22.26 -2.96 -5.81
CA PRO A 253 22.83 -1.67 -6.20
C PRO A 253 22.88 -0.68 -5.03
N GLU A 254 23.99 0.06 -4.91
CA GLU A 254 24.26 0.99 -3.80
C GLU A 254 23.13 2.01 -3.62
N THR A 255 22.61 2.55 -4.73
CA THR A 255 21.49 3.52 -4.70
C THR A 255 20.22 2.97 -4.07
N ILE A 256 19.98 1.66 -4.14
CA ILE A 256 18.86 0.98 -3.48
C ILE A 256 19.20 0.78 -2.01
N ARG A 257 20.41 0.32 -1.71
CA ARG A 257 20.86 0.09 -0.33
C ARG A 257 20.80 1.34 0.54
N ASP A 258 21.21 2.48 0.02
CA ASP A 258 21.19 3.78 0.72
C ASP A 258 19.75 4.23 1.11
N ARG A 259 18.74 3.67 0.43
CA ARG A 259 17.32 3.95 0.66
C ARG A 259 16.61 2.84 1.42
N SER A 260 17.39 1.88 1.96
CA SER A 260 16.83 0.65 2.51
C SER A 260 17.05 0.49 4.00
N VAL A 261 16.10 -0.13 4.66
CA VAL A 261 16.30 -0.84 5.93
C VAL A 261 16.79 -2.24 5.56
N ILE A 262 18.04 -2.55 5.93
CA ILE A 262 18.66 -3.83 5.61
C ILE A 262 18.20 -4.90 6.61
N LEU A 263 17.53 -5.93 6.10
CA LEU A 263 17.07 -7.10 6.83
C LEU A 263 17.99 -8.27 6.47
N GLU A 264 19.10 -8.37 7.18
CA GLU A 264 20.14 -9.36 6.88
C GLU A 264 19.82 -10.72 7.50
N PHE A 265 19.93 -11.75 6.66
CA PHE A 265 19.82 -13.15 7.07
C PHE A 265 21.18 -13.85 7.03
N ARG A 266 21.37 -14.78 7.96
CA ARG A 266 22.52 -15.66 8.00
C ARG A 266 22.10 -17.10 7.74
N PRO A 267 23.00 -17.96 7.26
CA PRO A 267 22.71 -19.39 7.20
C PRO A 267 22.29 -19.92 8.56
N LYS A 268 21.26 -20.78 8.57
CA LYS A 268 20.79 -21.42 9.79
C LYS A 268 21.91 -22.33 10.35
N LEU A 269 22.31 -22.08 11.59
CA LEU A 269 23.24 -22.94 12.29
C LEU A 269 22.55 -24.29 12.57
N THR A 270 23.29 -25.38 12.46
CA THR A 270 22.80 -26.78 12.64
C THR A 270 22.17 -27.03 14.05
N SER A 271 22.34 -26.10 14.97
CA SER A 271 21.83 -26.13 16.35
C SER A 271 20.56 -25.28 16.55
N GLN A 272 20.03 -24.66 15.51
CA GLN A 272 18.78 -23.88 15.50
C GLN A 272 17.71 -24.59 14.66
#